data_682bc6f9975efb2472d7049b317e2156
#
_entry.id   682bc6f9975efb2472d7049b317e2156
#
_cell.length_a   1.000
_cell.length_b   1.000
_cell.length_c   1.000
_cell.angle_alpha   90.00
_cell.angle_beta   90.00
_cell.angle_gamma   90.00
#
_symmetry.space_group_name_H-M   'P 1'
#
loop_
_entity.id
_entity.type
_entity.pdbx_description
1 polymer ?
#
loop_
_entity_poly.entity_id
_entity_poly.type
_entity_poly.pdbx_seq_one_letter_code
_entity_poly.pdbx_strand_id
1 'polypeptide(L)'
;MPDKLSKWIEENLLNFNYKRKSLDRYKKVLSSLNLKYPEEIILIGGTNGKGSLSELVTELARQSNLSVGTFTSPHLLNFNERIKIDGEEISDDIFLKFLKKIKNLKDSDDLNFYQIISLAALYYFNKLNLNLWVLEIGMGGRLDPMNSLEPDISVITKVALDHQEFLGDTIEDIAAEKAEIARSEKPLIVGSKKVPNAILDKASKINSILISQRNNKKSNFLKNLLKHFSQSKAISEEVLFCLYQISKRSKFKFSNELILKVSENTKLHGRLSLIGNTLIDSAHNEDSIKNLIDYIHLNFKNKKLNLFFSCSEQKDPHKLLKPFEGLIDKIFLGGNIHDRLMPLDKVLLKTSDLNFNFIKMDSIQEIYNSVKISKPNEINLIIGSFYFSGEFFKFLLNDKGLPLSISSLNKLY
;
A
#
# COMPACT_ATOMS: atom_id res chain seq x y z
N MET A 1 -14.69 13.38 -17.29
CA MET A 1 -15.80 13.28 -16.33
C MET A 1 -15.53 12.07 -15.45
N PRO A 2 -15.79 12.10 -14.14
CA PRO A 2 -15.67 10.89 -13.32
C PRO A 2 -16.56 9.78 -13.91
N ASP A 3 -16.05 8.54 -13.87
CA ASP A 3 -16.81 7.39 -14.30
C ASP A 3 -18.05 7.16 -13.39
N LYS A 4 -18.96 6.31 -13.84
CA LYS A 4 -20.23 6.03 -13.14
C LYS A 4 -20.00 5.45 -11.72
N LEU A 5 -18.94 4.67 -11.54
CA LEU A 5 -18.57 4.07 -10.26
C LEU A 5 -18.07 5.14 -9.28
N SER A 6 -17.09 5.94 -9.68
CA SER A 6 -16.51 7.01 -8.86
C SER A 6 -17.58 8.01 -8.41
N LYS A 7 -18.45 8.47 -9.34
CA LYS A 7 -19.56 9.34 -9.02
C LYS A 7 -20.50 8.73 -7.97
N TRP A 8 -20.87 7.46 -8.14
CA TRP A 8 -21.75 6.80 -7.17
C TRP A 8 -21.10 6.66 -5.80
N ILE A 9 -19.79 6.33 -5.74
CA ILE A 9 -19.04 6.24 -4.48
C ILE A 9 -18.99 7.60 -3.78
N GLU A 10 -18.70 8.68 -4.51
CA GLU A 10 -18.64 10.03 -3.97
C GLU A 10 -19.99 10.45 -3.37
N GLU A 11 -21.07 10.26 -4.10
CA GLU A 11 -22.42 10.64 -3.67
C GLU A 11 -22.95 9.81 -2.49
N ASN A 12 -22.61 8.51 -2.41
CA ASN A 12 -23.25 7.58 -1.47
C ASN A 12 -22.37 7.13 -0.31
N LEU A 13 -21.03 7.24 -0.43
CA LEU A 13 -20.11 6.66 0.53
C LEU A 13 -19.08 7.63 1.11
N LEU A 14 -18.68 8.71 0.40
CA LEU A 14 -17.61 9.60 0.87
C LEU A 14 -18.09 10.76 1.75
N ASN A 15 -19.38 11.00 1.86
CA ASN A 15 -19.97 12.10 2.65
C ASN A 15 -19.99 11.88 4.17
N PHE A 16 -19.27 10.88 4.67
CA PHE A 16 -19.24 10.55 6.10
C PHE A 16 -17.95 10.99 6.77
N ASN A 17 -18.08 11.77 7.85
CA ASN A 17 -16.97 12.05 8.77
C ASN A 17 -16.32 10.73 9.20
N TYR A 18 -15.05 10.53 8.84
CA TYR A 18 -14.30 9.35 9.23
C TYR A 18 -14.09 9.35 10.74
N LYS A 19 -14.92 8.60 11.46
CA LYS A 19 -14.66 8.22 12.85
C LYS A 19 -14.36 6.73 12.89
N ARG A 20 -13.30 6.35 13.57
CA ARG A 20 -12.96 4.96 13.83
C ARG A 20 -14.07 4.38 14.71
N LYS A 21 -14.94 3.55 14.13
CA LYS A 21 -16.11 2.98 14.78
C LYS A 21 -15.82 1.55 15.25
N SER A 22 -16.56 1.08 16.27
CA SER A 22 -16.61 -0.34 16.62
C SER A 22 -16.93 -1.21 15.41
N LEU A 23 -16.41 -2.44 15.40
CA LEU A 23 -16.68 -3.43 14.36
C LEU A 23 -17.99 -4.21 14.58
N ASP A 24 -18.77 -3.91 15.60
CA ASP A 24 -19.96 -4.72 15.95
C ASP A 24 -20.99 -4.75 14.83
N ARG A 25 -21.31 -3.59 14.24
CA ARG A 25 -22.21 -3.54 13.07
C ARG A 25 -21.62 -4.23 11.84
N TYR A 26 -20.35 -3.97 11.57
CA TYR A 26 -19.66 -4.63 10.47
C TYR A 26 -19.76 -6.15 10.60
N LYS A 27 -19.48 -6.69 11.79
CA LYS A 27 -19.58 -8.13 12.08
C LYS A 27 -21.00 -8.68 11.90
N LYS A 28 -22.03 -7.92 12.27
CA LYS A 28 -23.43 -8.32 12.02
C LYS A 28 -23.73 -8.43 10.53
N VAL A 29 -23.36 -7.42 9.73
CA VAL A 29 -23.54 -7.46 8.29
C VAL A 29 -22.70 -8.56 7.66
N LEU A 30 -21.43 -8.71 8.05
CA LEU A 30 -20.56 -9.79 7.60
C LEU A 30 -21.18 -11.17 7.85
N SER A 31 -21.70 -11.42 9.06
CA SER A 31 -22.34 -12.69 9.41
C SER A 31 -23.60 -12.96 8.57
N SER A 32 -24.37 -11.92 8.23
CA SER A 32 -25.58 -12.07 7.40
C SER A 32 -25.28 -12.47 5.95
N LEU A 33 -24.05 -12.29 5.48
CA LEU A 33 -23.63 -12.68 4.14
C LEU A 33 -23.42 -14.19 3.96
N ASN A 34 -23.34 -14.97 5.05
CA ASN A 34 -23.12 -16.42 5.04
C ASN A 34 -21.99 -16.84 4.10
N LEU A 35 -20.79 -16.22 4.29
CA LEU A 35 -19.65 -16.46 3.39
C LEU A 35 -19.09 -17.87 3.56
N LYS A 36 -18.79 -18.51 2.44
CA LYS A 36 -17.90 -19.68 2.38
C LYS A 36 -16.47 -19.16 2.22
N TYR A 37 -15.60 -19.54 3.11
CA TYR A 37 -14.21 -19.10 3.10
C TYR A 37 -13.38 -19.96 2.13
N PRO A 38 -12.26 -19.42 1.59
CA PRO A 38 -11.34 -20.16 0.74
C PRO A 38 -10.57 -21.21 1.54
N GLU A 39 -9.72 -21.97 0.85
CA GLU A 39 -8.82 -22.92 1.50
C GLU A 39 -7.80 -22.20 2.41
N GLU A 40 -7.38 -20.97 2.06
CA GLU A 40 -6.43 -20.18 2.84
C GLU A 40 -6.75 -18.70 2.80
N ILE A 41 -6.57 -18.03 3.95
CA ILE A 41 -6.64 -16.57 4.09
C ILE A 41 -5.30 -16.07 4.61
N ILE A 42 -4.68 -15.12 3.89
CA ILE A 42 -3.48 -14.41 4.29
C ILE A 42 -3.85 -12.97 4.60
N LEU A 43 -3.66 -12.55 5.86
CA LEU A 43 -3.96 -11.20 6.34
C LEU A 43 -2.66 -10.40 6.48
N ILE A 44 -2.54 -9.27 5.78
CA ILE A 44 -1.30 -8.49 5.69
C ILE A 44 -1.49 -7.12 6.32
N GLY A 45 -0.84 -6.89 7.46
CA GLY A 45 -0.71 -5.62 8.16
C GLY A 45 0.70 -5.05 8.08
N GLY A 46 0.90 -3.89 8.68
CA GLY A 46 2.18 -3.19 8.74
C GLY A 46 2.03 -1.69 8.48
N THR A 47 3.10 -0.93 8.60
CA THR A 47 3.12 0.48 8.19
C THR A 47 3.46 0.57 6.70
N ASN A 48 4.64 0.11 6.29
CA ASN A 48 5.11 0.12 4.91
C ASN A 48 5.23 -1.30 4.34
N GLY A 49 5.06 -1.45 3.03
CA GLY A 49 5.28 -2.72 2.31
C GLY A 49 4.07 -3.65 2.21
N LYS A 50 2.91 -3.30 2.80
CA LYS A 50 1.68 -4.12 2.74
C LYS A 50 1.25 -4.42 1.30
N GLY A 51 0.94 -3.37 0.52
CA GLY A 51 0.48 -3.51 -0.87
C GLY A 51 1.51 -4.22 -1.75
N SER A 52 2.82 -3.94 -1.57
CA SER A 52 3.89 -4.66 -2.30
C SER A 52 3.87 -6.16 -2.00
N LEU A 53 3.71 -6.54 -0.73
CA LEU A 53 3.61 -7.96 -0.35
C LEU A 53 2.34 -8.59 -0.90
N SER A 54 1.21 -7.87 -0.85
CA SER A 54 -0.07 -8.36 -1.38
C SER A 54 0.03 -8.67 -2.88
N GLU A 55 0.64 -7.78 -3.68
CA GLU A 55 0.86 -7.99 -5.11
C GLU A 55 1.79 -9.20 -5.38
N LEU A 56 2.89 -9.32 -4.64
CA LEU A 56 3.82 -10.43 -4.79
C LEU A 56 3.17 -11.78 -4.44
N VAL A 57 2.35 -11.84 -3.38
CA VAL A 57 1.62 -13.06 -3.00
C VAL A 57 0.53 -13.40 -4.02
N THR A 58 -0.17 -12.39 -4.55
CA THR A 58 -1.14 -12.57 -5.63
C THR A 58 -0.47 -13.17 -6.87
N GLU A 59 0.69 -12.64 -7.24
CA GLU A 59 1.43 -13.13 -8.40
C GLU A 59 2.00 -14.55 -8.18
N LEU A 60 2.45 -14.88 -6.96
CA LEU A 60 2.81 -16.26 -6.61
C LEU A 60 1.64 -17.23 -6.81
N ALA A 61 0.44 -16.85 -6.33
CA ALA A 61 -0.76 -17.67 -6.47
C ALA A 61 -1.13 -17.84 -7.94
N ARG A 62 -1.18 -16.74 -8.68
CA ARG A 62 -1.54 -16.74 -10.11
C ARG A 62 -0.60 -17.60 -10.96
N GLN A 63 0.72 -17.48 -10.77
CA GLN A 63 1.71 -18.28 -11.49
C GLN A 63 1.74 -19.75 -11.03
N SER A 64 1.06 -20.07 -9.93
CA SER A 64 0.84 -21.44 -9.45
C SER A 64 -0.53 -22.01 -9.89
N ASN A 65 -1.24 -21.31 -10.77
CA ASN A 65 -2.60 -21.67 -11.23
C ASN A 65 -3.64 -21.77 -10.09
N LEU A 66 -3.47 -20.96 -9.03
CA LEU A 66 -4.44 -20.82 -7.97
C LEU A 66 -5.33 -19.61 -8.26
N SER A 67 -6.63 -19.76 -8.05
CA SER A 67 -7.56 -18.63 -8.10
C SER A 67 -7.44 -17.81 -6.82
N VAL A 68 -7.21 -16.49 -6.97
CA VAL A 68 -6.93 -15.60 -5.83
C VAL A 68 -7.76 -14.33 -5.87
N GLY A 69 -8.38 -14.00 -4.73
CA GLY A 69 -8.99 -12.71 -4.48
C GLY A 69 -8.07 -11.83 -3.65
N THR A 70 -7.77 -10.65 -4.14
CA THR A 70 -6.89 -9.69 -3.44
C THR A 70 -7.63 -8.41 -3.12
N PHE A 71 -7.55 -7.99 -1.85
CA PHE A 71 -8.05 -6.70 -1.38
C PHE A 71 -6.90 -5.84 -0.88
N THR A 72 -6.75 -4.63 -1.46
CA THR A 72 -5.66 -3.68 -1.14
C THR A 72 -6.17 -2.27 -0.89
N SER A 73 -5.35 -1.44 -0.23
CA SER A 73 -5.63 0.00 -0.02
C SER A 73 -4.37 0.82 0.32
N PRO A 74 -4.32 2.11 -0.06
CA PRO A 74 -5.25 2.81 -0.96
C PRO A 74 -5.07 2.37 -2.42
N HIS A 75 -5.91 2.88 -3.33
CA HIS A 75 -5.70 2.79 -4.77
C HIS A 75 -4.72 3.87 -5.25
N LEU A 76 -4.12 3.67 -6.40
CA LEU A 76 -3.24 4.61 -7.08
C LEU A 76 -4.00 5.43 -8.14
N LEU A 77 -4.73 4.77 -9.03
CA LEU A 77 -5.52 5.38 -10.11
C LEU A 77 -7.01 5.38 -9.80
N ASN A 78 -7.60 4.20 -9.56
CA ASN A 78 -9.04 3.98 -9.50
C ASN A 78 -9.45 3.10 -8.32
N PHE A 79 -10.69 3.21 -7.89
CA PHE A 79 -11.26 2.38 -6.82
C PHE A 79 -11.19 0.87 -7.11
N ASN A 80 -11.23 0.48 -8.39
CA ASN A 80 -11.21 -0.91 -8.86
C ASN A 80 -9.96 -1.68 -8.43
N GLU A 81 -8.81 -1.01 -8.34
CA GLU A 81 -7.55 -1.58 -7.88
C GLU A 81 -7.64 -2.25 -6.52
N ARG A 82 -8.62 -1.82 -5.70
CA ARG A 82 -8.79 -2.35 -4.33
C ARG A 82 -9.31 -3.77 -4.30
N ILE A 83 -9.91 -4.25 -5.41
CA ILE A 83 -10.49 -5.57 -5.53
C ILE A 83 -9.99 -6.21 -6.81
N LYS A 84 -9.18 -7.26 -6.68
CA LYS A 84 -8.62 -7.99 -7.82
C LYS A 84 -8.98 -9.46 -7.73
N ILE A 85 -9.20 -10.06 -8.90
CA ILE A 85 -9.31 -11.52 -9.08
C ILE A 85 -8.20 -11.96 -10.01
N ASP A 86 -7.37 -12.89 -9.58
CA ASP A 86 -6.21 -13.38 -10.33
C ASP A 86 -5.29 -12.25 -10.86
N GLY A 87 -5.16 -11.18 -10.06
CA GLY A 87 -4.38 -9.99 -10.37
C GLY A 87 -5.09 -8.94 -11.22
N GLU A 88 -6.25 -9.24 -11.79
CA GLU A 88 -7.03 -8.32 -12.63
C GLU A 88 -8.05 -7.52 -11.79
N GLU A 89 -8.17 -6.22 -12.07
CA GLU A 89 -9.08 -5.32 -11.38
C GLU A 89 -10.55 -5.68 -11.66
N ILE A 90 -11.40 -5.54 -10.66
CA ILE A 90 -12.85 -5.67 -10.82
C ILE A 90 -13.38 -4.62 -11.80
N SER A 91 -14.33 -4.99 -12.68
CA SER A 91 -14.99 -4.01 -13.56
C SER A 91 -15.95 -3.09 -12.80
N ASP A 92 -16.17 -1.88 -13.33
CA ASP A 92 -17.08 -0.87 -12.73
C ASP A 92 -18.47 -1.43 -12.46
N ASP A 93 -19.04 -2.13 -13.43
CA ASP A 93 -20.42 -2.66 -13.33
C ASP A 93 -20.53 -3.73 -12.23
N ILE A 94 -19.53 -4.62 -12.14
CA ILE A 94 -19.48 -5.65 -11.10
C ILE A 94 -19.28 -5.01 -9.73
N PHE A 95 -18.35 -4.06 -9.62
CA PHE A 95 -18.09 -3.39 -8.36
C PHE A 95 -19.32 -2.60 -7.88
N LEU A 96 -19.94 -1.81 -8.76
CA LEU A 96 -21.14 -1.04 -8.44
C LEU A 96 -22.30 -1.96 -8.03
N LYS A 97 -22.48 -3.09 -8.70
CA LYS A 97 -23.48 -4.10 -8.34
C LYS A 97 -23.28 -4.58 -6.89
N PHE A 98 -22.05 -4.93 -6.49
CA PHE A 98 -21.78 -5.42 -5.14
C PHE A 98 -21.84 -4.31 -4.09
N LEU A 99 -21.38 -3.09 -4.39
CA LEU A 99 -21.53 -1.94 -3.51
C LEU A 99 -23.01 -1.66 -3.18
N LYS A 100 -23.86 -1.61 -4.21
CA LYS A 100 -25.32 -1.44 -4.04
C LYS A 100 -25.94 -2.60 -3.24
N LYS A 101 -25.50 -3.83 -3.51
CA LYS A 101 -25.96 -5.00 -2.74
C LYS A 101 -25.66 -4.85 -1.25
N ILE A 102 -24.44 -4.48 -0.89
CA ILE A 102 -24.04 -4.31 0.52
C ILE A 102 -24.77 -3.11 1.15
N LYS A 103 -24.84 -1.96 0.44
CA LYS A 103 -25.51 -0.75 0.95
C LYS A 103 -26.99 -0.96 1.25
N ASN A 104 -27.65 -1.89 0.56
CA ASN A 104 -29.07 -2.22 0.76
C ASN A 104 -29.30 -3.32 1.83
N LEU A 105 -28.27 -3.80 2.51
CA LEU A 105 -28.46 -4.75 3.60
C LEU A 105 -28.90 -4.03 4.87
N LYS A 106 -29.66 -4.73 5.71
CA LYS A 106 -30.00 -4.27 7.05
C LYS A 106 -28.72 -3.99 7.85
N ASP A 107 -28.71 -2.94 8.63
CA ASP A 107 -27.56 -2.50 9.46
C ASP A 107 -26.36 -1.93 8.67
N SER A 108 -26.45 -1.74 7.34
CA SER A 108 -25.36 -1.19 6.52
C SER A 108 -25.26 0.34 6.53
N ASP A 109 -26.30 1.06 6.95
CA ASP A 109 -26.38 2.53 6.83
C ASP A 109 -25.32 3.28 7.63
N ASP A 110 -24.88 2.73 8.75
CA ASP A 110 -23.83 3.32 9.59
C ASP A 110 -22.43 2.83 9.25
N LEU A 111 -22.27 1.99 8.24
CA LEU A 111 -20.96 1.54 7.80
C LEU A 111 -20.27 2.65 7.02
N ASN A 112 -18.97 2.85 7.27
CA ASN A 112 -18.18 3.79 6.51
C ASN A 112 -17.78 3.22 5.13
N PHE A 113 -17.24 4.10 4.28
CA PHE A 113 -16.75 3.73 2.94
C PHE A 113 -15.88 2.46 2.94
N TYR A 114 -14.85 2.41 3.83
CA TYR A 114 -13.91 1.29 3.85
C TYR A 114 -14.59 -0.03 4.27
N GLN A 115 -15.52 0.04 5.23
CA GLN A 115 -16.31 -1.12 5.65
C GLN A 115 -17.22 -1.66 4.53
N ILE A 116 -17.86 -0.76 3.78
CA ILE A 116 -18.74 -1.17 2.67
C ILE A 116 -17.95 -1.82 1.54
N ILE A 117 -16.83 -1.22 1.11
CA ILE A 117 -16.02 -1.82 0.03
C ILE A 117 -15.38 -3.14 0.46
N SER A 118 -15.00 -3.28 1.74
CA SER A 118 -14.45 -4.53 2.26
C SER A 118 -15.49 -5.67 2.23
N LEU A 119 -16.74 -5.40 2.63
CA LEU A 119 -17.83 -6.37 2.51
C LEU A 119 -18.15 -6.71 1.05
N ALA A 120 -18.13 -5.72 0.16
CA ALA A 120 -18.34 -5.94 -1.28
C ALA A 120 -17.28 -6.87 -1.87
N ALA A 121 -16.00 -6.66 -1.49
CA ALA A 121 -14.88 -7.52 -1.88
C ALA A 121 -15.08 -8.96 -1.39
N LEU A 122 -15.31 -9.15 -0.09
CA LEU A 122 -15.49 -10.47 0.52
C LEU A 122 -16.70 -11.21 -0.07
N TYR A 123 -17.81 -10.49 -0.30
CA TYR A 123 -19.00 -11.08 -0.93
C TYR A 123 -18.74 -11.49 -2.38
N TYR A 124 -17.98 -10.69 -3.13
CA TYR A 124 -17.58 -11.02 -4.49
C TYR A 124 -16.65 -12.24 -4.52
N PHE A 125 -15.62 -12.29 -3.68
CA PHE A 125 -14.70 -13.43 -3.56
C PHE A 125 -15.46 -14.72 -3.24
N ASN A 126 -16.41 -14.65 -2.31
CA ASN A 126 -17.26 -15.80 -1.97
C ASN A 126 -18.08 -16.34 -3.17
N LYS A 127 -18.49 -15.47 -4.10
CA LYS A 127 -19.24 -15.90 -5.30
C LYS A 127 -18.38 -16.64 -6.33
N LEU A 128 -17.06 -16.46 -6.29
CA LEU A 128 -16.12 -17.02 -7.25
C LEU A 128 -15.47 -18.33 -6.77
N ASN A 129 -15.69 -18.72 -5.51
CA ASN A 129 -15.13 -19.95 -4.91
C ASN A 129 -13.60 -20.05 -5.11
N LEU A 130 -12.88 -18.99 -4.69
CA LEU A 130 -11.44 -18.86 -4.87
C LEU A 130 -10.65 -19.76 -3.91
N ASN A 131 -9.43 -20.16 -4.30
CA ASN A 131 -8.53 -20.93 -3.44
C ASN A 131 -7.94 -20.11 -2.30
N LEU A 132 -7.57 -18.84 -2.59
CA LEU A 132 -6.83 -17.98 -1.68
C LEU A 132 -7.46 -16.58 -1.60
N TRP A 133 -7.52 -16.02 -0.39
CA TRP A 133 -7.77 -14.60 -0.19
C TRP A 133 -6.54 -13.92 0.40
N VAL A 134 -6.05 -12.87 -0.27
CA VAL A 134 -4.97 -11.99 0.18
C VAL A 134 -5.59 -10.66 0.60
N LEU A 135 -5.56 -10.38 1.89
CA LEU A 135 -6.31 -9.26 2.48
C LEU A 135 -5.36 -8.27 3.15
N GLU A 136 -5.32 -7.05 2.65
CA GLU A 136 -4.54 -5.97 3.24
C GLU A 136 -5.34 -5.23 4.31
N ILE A 137 -4.73 -5.03 5.47
CA ILE A 137 -5.22 -4.14 6.53
C ILE A 137 -5.06 -2.68 6.06
N GLY A 138 -6.13 -1.90 6.08
CA GLY A 138 -6.08 -0.50 5.70
C GLY A 138 -5.29 0.34 6.69
N MET A 139 -5.63 0.26 7.99
CA MET A 139 -4.96 1.04 9.02
C MET A 139 -5.01 0.32 10.39
N GLY A 140 -3.86 0.30 11.08
CA GLY A 140 -3.76 -0.34 12.41
C GLY A 140 -3.82 -1.87 12.33
N GLY A 141 -4.85 -2.46 12.87
CA GLY A 141 -5.14 -3.89 12.90
C GLY A 141 -6.40 -4.18 13.72
N ARG A 142 -6.42 -3.79 15.01
CA ARG A 142 -7.48 -4.10 15.98
C ARG A 142 -8.90 -3.75 15.49
N LEU A 143 -9.09 -2.57 14.93
CA LEU A 143 -10.39 -2.08 14.44
C LEU A 143 -10.49 -2.06 12.91
N ASP A 144 -9.63 -2.83 12.21
CA ASP A 144 -9.75 -2.98 10.77
C ASP A 144 -10.83 -4.01 10.41
N PRO A 145 -11.72 -3.73 9.43
CA PRO A 145 -12.75 -4.66 8.99
C PRO A 145 -12.23 -6.04 8.62
N MET A 146 -11.08 -6.13 7.92
CA MET A 146 -10.51 -7.41 7.52
C MET A 146 -10.04 -8.26 8.69
N ASN A 147 -9.74 -7.64 9.85
CA ASN A 147 -9.43 -8.36 11.08
C ASN A 147 -10.64 -9.07 11.72
N SER A 148 -11.85 -8.91 11.16
CA SER A 148 -13.04 -9.67 11.57
C SER A 148 -13.06 -11.10 11.03
N LEU A 149 -12.11 -11.47 10.18
CA LEU A 149 -11.94 -12.81 9.63
C LEU A 149 -10.94 -13.63 10.44
N GLU A 150 -10.93 -14.94 10.21
CA GLU A 150 -9.97 -15.86 10.83
C GLU A 150 -8.88 -16.29 9.82
N PRO A 151 -7.78 -15.52 9.68
CA PRO A 151 -6.72 -15.83 8.75
C PRO A 151 -5.95 -17.10 9.14
N ASP A 152 -5.43 -17.82 8.15
CA ASP A 152 -4.50 -18.92 8.33
C ASP A 152 -3.07 -18.42 8.58
N ILE A 153 -2.71 -17.30 7.96
CA ILE A 153 -1.40 -16.63 8.13
C ILE A 153 -1.65 -15.15 8.35
N SER A 154 -1.11 -14.60 9.43
CA SER A 154 -1.04 -13.16 9.69
C SER A 154 0.36 -12.63 9.46
N VAL A 155 0.47 -11.45 8.84
CA VAL A 155 1.75 -10.83 8.53
C VAL A 155 1.78 -9.37 8.99
N ILE A 156 2.84 -8.97 9.66
CA ILE A 156 3.17 -7.56 9.94
C ILE A 156 4.48 -7.25 9.19
N THR A 157 4.39 -6.53 8.07
CA THR A 157 5.54 -6.26 7.20
C THR A 157 6.61 -5.45 7.93
N LYS A 158 6.29 -4.23 8.31
CA LYS A 158 7.14 -3.33 9.09
C LYS A 158 6.30 -2.44 9.99
N VAL A 159 6.82 -2.10 11.17
CA VAL A 159 6.24 -1.08 12.05
C VAL A 159 7.10 0.17 12.00
N ALA A 160 6.48 1.31 11.74
CA ALA A 160 7.09 2.64 11.74
C ALA A 160 6.07 3.67 12.22
N LEU A 161 6.51 4.89 12.53
CA LEU A 161 5.62 5.99 12.90
C LEU A 161 4.79 6.40 11.69
N ASP A 162 3.49 6.26 11.81
CA ASP A 162 2.49 6.72 10.84
C ASP A 162 1.10 6.70 11.49
N HIS A 163 0.19 7.55 11.03
CA HIS A 163 -1.17 7.66 11.55
C HIS A 163 -1.24 7.84 13.09
N GLN A 164 -0.30 8.62 13.67
CA GLN A 164 -0.16 8.79 15.11
C GLN A 164 -1.44 9.31 15.76
N GLU A 165 -2.20 10.15 15.09
CA GLU A 165 -3.52 10.65 15.53
C GLU A 165 -4.56 9.55 15.82
N PHE A 166 -4.37 8.34 15.24
CA PHE A 166 -5.29 7.20 15.38
C PHE A 166 -4.69 6.00 16.09
N LEU A 167 -3.37 5.82 16.00
CA LEU A 167 -2.70 4.59 16.43
C LEU A 167 -1.82 4.78 17.69
N GLY A 168 -1.57 6.04 18.09
CA GLY A 168 -0.69 6.40 19.19
C GLY A 168 0.65 6.98 18.74
N ASP A 169 1.38 7.54 19.69
CA ASP A 169 2.56 8.37 19.40
C ASP A 169 3.87 7.58 19.34
N THR A 170 3.86 6.34 19.81
CA THR A 170 5.07 5.51 19.87
C THR A 170 5.01 4.30 18.94
N ILE A 171 6.17 3.75 18.62
CA ILE A 171 6.29 2.49 17.86
C ILE A 171 5.56 1.35 18.59
N GLU A 172 5.59 1.33 19.92
CA GLU A 172 4.92 0.29 20.72
C GLU A 172 3.40 0.42 20.68
N ASP A 173 2.83 1.63 20.70
CA ASP A 173 1.39 1.86 20.54
C ASP A 173 0.92 1.36 19.18
N ILE A 174 1.62 1.77 18.12
CA ILE A 174 1.32 1.35 16.73
C ILE A 174 1.47 -0.17 16.59
N ALA A 175 2.47 -0.74 17.22
CA ALA A 175 2.71 -2.19 17.20
C ALA A 175 1.62 -2.96 17.94
N ALA A 176 1.11 -2.44 19.07
CA ALA A 176 0.01 -3.03 19.81
C ALA A 176 -1.27 -3.11 18.97
N GLU A 177 -1.63 -2.02 18.28
CA GLU A 177 -2.76 -2.00 17.34
C GLU A 177 -2.61 -3.04 16.21
N LYS A 178 -1.38 -3.18 15.65
CA LYS A 178 -1.11 -4.13 14.57
C LYS A 178 -1.05 -5.57 15.05
N ALA A 179 -0.58 -5.82 16.26
CA ALA A 179 -0.47 -7.15 16.83
C ALA A 179 -1.83 -7.86 17.00
N GLU A 180 -2.93 -7.10 17.03
CA GLU A 180 -4.29 -7.66 17.16
C GLU A 180 -4.76 -8.49 15.93
N ILE A 181 -3.99 -8.52 14.85
CA ILE A 181 -4.24 -9.44 13.71
C ILE A 181 -3.72 -10.85 13.96
N ALA A 182 -2.94 -11.07 15.02
CA ALA A 182 -2.43 -12.39 15.39
C ALA A 182 -3.57 -13.34 15.82
N ARG A 183 -3.38 -14.62 15.59
CA ARG A 183 -4.31 -15.70 15.98
C ARG A 183 -3.58 -16.75 16.81
N SER A 184 -4.34 -17.37 17.75
CA SER A 184 -3.83 -18.47 18.55
C SER A 184 -3.42 -19.65 17.66
N GLU A 185 -2.26 -20.24 17.95
CA GLU A 185 -1.71 -21.42 17.27
C GLU A 185 -1.51 -21.27 15.73
N LYS A 186 -1.62 -20.03 15.22
CA LYS A 186 -1.38 -19.73 13.80
C LYS A 186 -0.12 -18.89 13.60
N PRO A 187 0.49 -18.96 12.39
CA PRO A 187 1.67 -18.16 12.07
C PRO A 187 1.42 -16.65 12.14
N LEU A 188 2.26 -15.95 12.88
CA LEU A 188 2.44 -14.49 12.84
C LEU A 188 3.83 -14.19 12.28
N ILE A 189 3.89 -13.76 11.04
CA ILE A 189 5.15 -13.39 10.37
C ILE A 189 5.41 -11.90 10.60
N VAL A 190 6.60 -11.53 11.10
CA VAL A 190 7.00 -10.15 11.33
C VAL A 190 8.27 -9.84 10.54
N GLY A 191 8.15 -8.93 9.57
CA GLY A 191 9.24 -8.55 8.66
C GLY A 191 10.30 -7.67 9.30
N SER A 192 9.94 -6.85 10.30
CA SER A 192 10.88 -5.97 11.00
C SER A 192 12.05 -6.73 11.61
N LYS A 193 13.28 -6.23 11.41
CA LYS A 193 14.49 -6.81 12.04
C LYS A 193 14.41 -6.74 13.56
N LYS A 194 13.95 -5.61 14.11
CA LYS A 194 13.63 -5.43 15.53
C LYS A 194 12.13 -5.55 15.70
N VAL A 195 11.69 -6.60 16.39
CA VAL A 195 10.27 -6.83 16.69
C VAL A 195 9.92 -6.00 17.92
N PRO A 196 8.91 -5.11 17.87
CA PRO A 196 8.41 -4.38 19.03
C PRO A 196 7.91 -5.31 20.14
N ASN A 197 8.09 -4.89 21.40
CA ASN A 197 7.68 -5.68 22.55
C ASN A 197 6.18 -5.98 22.56
N ALA A 198 5.34 -5.02 22.17
CA ALA A 198 3.90 -5.21 22.09
C ALA A 198 3.50 -6.40 21.18
N ILE A 199 4.25 -6.67 20.10
CA ILE A 199 4.02 -7.84 19.23
C ILE A 199 4.48 -9.13 19.92
N LEU A 200 5.64 -9.10 20.61
CA LEU A 200 6.16 -10.26 21.36
C LEU A 200 5.18 -10.67 22.45
N ASP A 201 4.71 -9.71 23.25
CA ASP A 201 3.77 -9.91 24.35
C ASP A 201 2.43 -10.45 23.85
N LYS A 202 1.88 -9.87 22.78
CA LYS A 202 0.65 -10.36 22.18
C LYS A 202 0.79 -11.79 21.68
N ALA A 203 1.84 -12.08 20.91
CA ALA A 203 2.08 -13.41 20.37
C ALA A 203 2.22 -14.47 21.49
N SER A 204 2.97 -14.14 22.54
CA SER A 204 3.11 -14.99 23.72
C SER A 204 1.76 -15.20 24.46
N LYS A 205 1.03 -14.12 24.70
CA LYS A 205 -0.25 -14.15 25.42
C LYS A 205 -1.31 -15.05 24.76
N ILE A 206 -1.35 -15.08 23.44
CA ILE A 206 -2.32 -15.91 22.69
C ILE A 206 -1.73 -17.18 22.12
N ASN A 207 -0.49 -17.52 22.45
CA ASN A 207 0.23 -18.69 21.91
C ASN A 207 0.29 -18.71 20.37
N SER A 208 0.54 -17.55 19.74
CA SER A 208 0.72 -17.45 18.29
C SER A 208 2.11 -17.92 17.88
N ILE A 209 2.25 -18.55 16.71
CA ILE A 209 3.54 -19.03 16.20
C ILE A 209 4.30 -17.85 15.60
N LEU A 210 5.09 -17.16 16.41
CA LEU A 210 5.86 -15.99 15.98
C LEU A 210 7.07 -16.35 15.11
N ILE A 211 7.13 -15.75 13.92
CA ILE A 211 8.18 -15.93 12.94
C ILE A 211 8.79 -14.57 12.60
N SER A 212 10.04 -14.34 12.98
CA SER A 212 10.74 -13.09 12.74
C SER A 212 12.14 -13.33 12.19
N GLN A 213 12.78 -12.29 11.64
CA GLN A 213 14.16 -12.36 11.16
C GLN A 213 15.15 -12.76 12.26
N ARG A 214 14.86 -12.46 13.53
CA ARG A 214 15.70 -12.78 14.67
C ARG A 214 15.62 -14.27 15.05
N ASN A 215 14.42 -14.85 15.01
CA ASN A 215 14.16 -16.21 15.50
C ASN A 215 14.24 -17.27 14.41
N ASN A 216 14.52 -16.87 13.16
CA ASN A 216 14.56 -17.80 12.04
C ASN A 216 15.97 -17.86 11.44
N LYS A 217 16.59 -19.06 11.46
CA LYS A 217 17.85 -19.28 10.73
C LYS A 217 17.59 -19.04 9.24
N LYS A 218 18.20 -18.00 8.69
CA LYS A 218 18.08 -17.70 7.26
C LYS A 218 18.68 -18.86 6.45
N SER A 219 17.86 -19.50 5.62
CA SER A 219 18.34 -20.48 4.64
C SER A 219 19.32 -19.82 3.66
N ASN A 220 20.16 -20.62 3.00
CA ASN A 220 21.08 -20.09 1.98
C ASN A 220 20.31 -19.39 0.86
N PHE A 221 19.14 -19.92 0.47
CA PHE A 221 18.28 -19.28 -0.52
C PHE A 221 17.83 -17.88 -0.06
N LEU A 222 17.30 -17.74 1.16
CA LEU A 222 16.86 -16.47 1.69
C LEU A 222 18.02 -15.45 1.79
N LYS A 223 19.21 -15.88 2.19
CA LYS A 223 20.40 -15.01 2.21
C LYS A 223 20.75 -14.50 0.82
N ASN A 224 20.71 -15.37 -0.18
CA ASN A 224 21.00 -15.02 -1.57
C ASN A 224 19.91 -14.10 -2.14
N LEU A 225 18.62 -14.37 -1.89
CA LEU A 225 17.50 -13.53 -2.28
C LEU A 225 17.65 -12.12 -1.70
N LEU A 226 17.88 -12.00 -0.39
CA LEU A 226 18.07 -10.70 0.26
C LEU A 226 19.29 -9.96 -0.28
N LYS A 227 20.41 -10.66 -0.55
CA LYS A 227 21.61 -10.05 -1.13
C LYS A 227 21.35 -9.55 -2.55
N HIS A 228 20.67 -10.33 -3.38
CA HIS A 228 20.33 -9.96 -4.76
C HIS A 228 19.52 -8.66 -4.82
N PHE A 229 18.46 -8.56 -4.03
CA PHE A 229 17.59 -7.37 -4.02
C PHE A 229 18.13 -6.20 -3.17
N SER A 230 19.10 -6.42 -2.28
CA SER A 230 19.70 -5.33 -1.48
C SER A 230 20.43 -4.29 -2.35
N GLN A 231 20.93 -4.69 -3.51
CA GLN A 231 21.63 -3.80 -4.44
C GLN A 231 20.64 -2.88 -5.19
N SER A 232 19.46 -3.38 -5.58
CA SER A 232 18.45 -2.60 -6.28
C SER A 232 17.53 -1.84 -5.33
N LYS A 233 17.35 -2.33 -4.09
CA LYS A 233 16.35 -1.86 -3.10
C LYS A 233 14.91 -1.72 -3.63
N ALA A 234 14.62 -2.31 -4.77
CA ALA A 234 13.29 -2.24 -5.40
C ALA A 234 12.21 -2.86 -4.50
N ILE A 235 12.56 -3.90 -3.74
CA ILE A 235 11.72 -4.54 -2.74
C ILE A 235 12.47 -4.55 -1.42
N SER A 236 11.82 -4.14 -0.34
CA SER A 236 12.48 -4.11 0.98
C SER A 236 12.78 -5.52 1.50
N GLU A 237 13.83 -5.64 2.34
CA GLU A 237 14.20 -6.90 2.98
C GLU A 237 13.05 -7.48 3.81
N GLU A 238 12.26 -6.63 4.45
CA GLU A 238 11.11 -7.02 5.25
C GLU A 238 10.04 -7.71 4.41
N VAL A 239 9.74 -7.15 3.23
CA VAL A 239 8.77 -7.72 2.27
C VAL A 239 9.27 -9.06 1.73
N LEU A 240 10.54 -9.15 1.31
CA LEU A 240 11.13 -10.39 0.82
C LEU A 240 11.18 -11.49 1.88
N PHE A 241 11.50 -11.12 3.12
CA PHE A 241 11.45 -12.07 4.24
C PHE A 241 10.02 -12.58 4.43
N CYS A 242 9.02 -11.69 4.46
CA CYS A 242 7.62 -12.09 4.62
C CYS A 242 7.16 -12.99 3.47
N LEU A 243 7.48 -12.63 2.21
CA LEU A 243 7.15 -13.43 1.03
C LEU A 243 7.71 -14.85 1.13
N TYR A 244 9.01 -14.97 1.48
CA TYR A 244 9.65 -16.26 1.70
C TYR A 244 8.98 -17.05 2.82
N GLN A 245 8.64 -16.42 3.95
CA GLN A 245 8.01 -17.11 5.07
C GLN A 245 6.58 -17.57 4.74
N ILE A 246 5.82 -16.76 4.00
CA ILE A 246 4.49 -17.15 3.46
C ILE A 246 4.65 -18.38 2.57
N SER A 247 5.59 -18.35 1.62
CA SER A 247 5.78 -19.44 0.66
C SER A 247 6.10 -20.81 1.31
N LYS A 248 6.67 -20.80 2.50
CA LYS A 248 7.02 -22.03 3.25
C LYS A 248 5.90 -22.52 4.16
N ARG A 249 4.92 -21.67 4.47
CA ARG A 249 3.84 -21.95 5.43
C ARG A 249 2.47 -22.03 4.81
N SER A 250 2.28 -21.44 3.65
CA SER A 250 1.07 -21.59 2.86
C SER A 250 0.78 -23.08 2.59
N LYS A 251 -0.48 -23.44 2.59
CA LYS A 251 -0.97 -24.78 2.22
C LYS A 251 -0.51 -25.18 0.81
N PHE A 252 -0.33 -24.17 -0.06
CA PHE A 252 0.03 -24.37 -1.47
C PHE A 252 1.52 -24.56 -1.76
N LYS A 253 2.41 -24.24 -0.83
CA LYS A 253 3.87 -24.45 -0.90
C LYS A 253 4.53 -24.00 -2.21
N PHE A 254 4.94 -22.75 -2.29
CA PHE A 254 5.58 -22.18 -3.48
C PHE A 254 7.08 -22.54 -3.57
N SER A 255 7.57 -22.78 -4.79
CA SER A 255 8.99 -23.10 -5.03
C SER A 255 9.90 -21.87 -4.87
N ASN A 256 11.19 -22.12 -4.61
CA ASN A 256 12.19 -21.06 -4.52
C ASN A 256 12.38 -20.32 -5.87
N GLU A 257 12.35 -21.05 -6.97
CA GLU A 257 12.46 -20.52 -8.33
C GLU A 257 11.30 -19.56 -8.63
N LEU A 258 10.09 -19.93 -8.20
CA LEU A 258 8.92 -19.07 -8.38
C LEU A 258 9.01 -17.80 -7.54
N ILE A 259 9.49 -17.89 -6.29
CA ILE A 259 9.70 -16.71 -5.44
C ILE A 259 10.66 -15.74 -6.11
N LEU A 260 11.80 -16.24 -6.63
CA LEU A 260 12.77 -15.42 -7.33
C LEU A 260 12.16 -14.76 -8.56
N LYS A 261 11.55 -15.56 -9.43
CA LYS A 261 10.88 -15.09 -10.66
C LYS A 261 9.84 -14.00 -10.40
N VAL A 262 8.98 -14.20 -9.40
CA VAL A 262 7.96 -13.23 -9.01
C VAL A 262 8.59 -11.96 -8.45
N SER A 263 9.61 -12.08 -7.59
CA SER A 263 10.30 -10.92 -7.03
C SER A 263 11.03 -10.07 -8.08
N GLU A 264 11.52 -10.69 -9.16
CA GLU A 264 12.21 -9.98 -10.27
C GLU A 264 11.25 -9.31 -11.25
N ASN A 265 10.12 -9.94 -11.53
CA ASN A 265 9.27 -9.55 -12.65
C ASN A 265 8.00 -8.79 -12.26
N THR A 266 7.59 -8.82 -10.97
CA THR A 266 6.40 -8.10 -10.54
C THR A 266 6.66 -6.60 -10.48
N LYS A 267 5.92 -5.83 -11.25
CA LYS A 267 5.97 -4.37 -11.23
C LYS A 267 5.10 -3.84 -10.10
N LEU A 268 5.71 -3.06 -9.22
CA LEU A 268 5.05 -2.43 -8.07
C LEU A 268 4.86 -0.94 -8.38
N HIS A 269 3.73 -0.59 -9.00
CA HIS A 269 3.45 0.78 -9.42
C HIS A 269 3.36 1.75 -8.23
N GLY A 270 3.93 2.95 -8.41
CA GLY A 270 4.07 3.93 -7.32
C GLY A 270 5.03 3.51 -6.21
N ARG A 271 5.91 2.53 -6.49
CA ARG A 271 7.01 2.09 -5.65
C ARG A 271 8.29 2.04 -6.48
N LEU A 272 9.13 3.07 -6.33
CA LEU A 272 10.37 3.25 -7.11
C LEU A 272 10.16 3.03 -8.63
N SER A 273 9.04 3.51 -9.15
CA SER A 273 8.66 3.37 -10.56
C SER A 273 9.48 4.33 -11.43
N LEU A 274 10.49 3.81 -12.11
CA LEU A 274 11.35 4.62 -12.99
C LEU A 274 10.83 4.57 -14.43
N ILE A 275 10.37 5.71 -14.95
CA ILE A 275 9.90 5.90 -16.34
C ILE A 275 10.79 6.95 -16.99
N GLY A 276 11.66 6.52 -17.92
CA GLY A 276 12.70 7.42 -18.46
C GLY A 276 13.62 7.94 -17.35
N ASN A 277 13.65 9.25 -17.14
CA ASN A 277 14.40 9.91 -16.06
C ASN A 277 13.51 10.36 -14.88
N THR A 278 12.29 9.82 -14.76
CA THR A 278 11.33 10.18 -13.73
C THR A 278 11.10 9.01 -12.79
N LEU A 279 11.45 9.18 -11.52
CA LEU A 279 11.21 8.22 -10.45
C LEU A 279 9.92 8.63 -9.70
N ILE A 280 8.91 7.78 -9.75
CA ILE A 280 7.63 7.99 -9.10
C ILE A 280 7.54 7.06 -7.89
N ASP A 281 7.40 7.63 -6.69
CA ASP A 281 7.24 6.88 -5.46
C ASP A 281 6.19 7.52 -4.55
N SER A 282 5.34 6.69 -3.94
CA SER A 282 4.31 7.16 -3.02
C SER A 282 4.80 7.30 -1.57
N ALA A 283 6.11 7.50 -1.35
CA ALA A 283 6.69 7.72 -0.02
C ALA A 283 6.04 8.93 0.66
N HIS A 284 5.50 8.73 1.87
CA HIS A 284 4.66 9.70 2.58
C HIS A 284 4.82 9.67 4.10
N ASN A 285 5.82 8.96 4.62
CA ASN A 285 6.24 8.95 6.02
C ASN A 285 7.76 8.89 6.12
N GLU A 286 8.32 9.24 7.28
CA GLU A 286 9.77 9.36 7.49
C GLU A 286 10.55 8.08 7.11
N ASP A 287 10.00 6.90 7.44
CA ASP A 287 10.64 5.62 7.11
C ASP A 287 10.68 5.38 5.59
N SER A 288 9.61 5.66 4.88
CA SER A 288 9.57 5.51 3.42
C SER A 288 10.46 6.53 2.70
N ILE A 289 10.54 7.78 3.18
CA ILE A 289 11.46 8.79 2.67
C ILE A 289 12.92 8.35 2.87
N LYS A 290 13.26 7.83 4.04
CA LYS A 290 14.61 7.30 4.29
C LYS A 290 14.99 6.19 3.32
N ASN A 291 14.09 5.24 3.09
CA ASN A 291 14.31 4.16 2.13
C ASN A 291 14.49 4.69 0.70
N LEU A 292 13.73 5.70 0.30
CA LEU A 292 13.85 6.36 -1.00
C LEU A 292 15.21 7.07 -1.14
N ILE A 293 15.66 7.80 -0.12
CA ILE A 293 16.96 8.47 -0.13
C ILE A 293 18.10 7.45 -0.24
N ASP A 294 18.02 6.34 0.51
CA ASP A 294 18.97 5.24 0.38
C ASP A 294 19.02 4.67 -1.04
N TYR A 295 17.86 4.53 -1.69
CA TYR A 295 17.77 4.10 -3.09
C TYR A 295 18.40 5.13 -4.05
N ILE A 296 18.15 6.42 -3.85
CA ILE A 296 18.71 7.51 -4.64
C ILE A 296 20.24 7.52 -4.54
N HIS A 297 20.78 7.45 -3.32
CA HIS A 297 22.23 7.39 -3.11
C HIS A 297 22.89 6.20 -3.79
N LEU A 298 22.22 5.07 -3.86
CA LEU A 298 22.76 3.87 -4.49
C LEU A 298 22.75 3.97 -6.02
N ASN A 299 21.65 4.48 -6.60
CA ASN A 299 21.40 4.37 -8.03
C ASN A 299 21.66 5.66 -8.83
N PHE A 300 21.70 6.84 -8.17
CA PHE A 300 21.76 8.16 -8.84
C PHE A 300 22.85 9.08 -8.31
N LYS A 301 23.98 8.54 -7.83
CA LYS A 301 25.08 9.28 -7.15
C LYS A 301 25.56 10.55 -7.87
N ASN A 302 25.56 10.55 -9.20
CA ASN A 302 26.10 11.65 -10.01
C ASN A 302 25.00 12.38 -10.81
N LYS A 303 23.74 12.20 -10.43
CA LYS A 303 22.61 12.86 -11.09
C LYS A 303 22.16 14.08 -10.32
N LYS A 304 21.76 15.12 -11.02
CA LYS A 304 21.04 16.23 -10.43
C LYS A 304 19.59 15.82 -10.16
N LEU A 305 19.06 16.18 -9.02
CA LEU A 305 17.72 15.78 -8.59
C LEU A 305 16.77 16.98 -8.65
N ASN A 306 15.61 16.79 -9.24
CA ASN A 306 14.48 17.72 -9.20
C ASN A 306 13.37 17.06 -8.39
N LEU A 307 12.96 17.67 -7.28
CA LEU A 307 11.93 17.14 -6.41
C LEU A 307 10.59 17.80 -6.68
N PHE A 308 9.60 17.03 -7.10
CA PHE A 308 8.21 17.41 -7.19
C PHE A 308 7.46 16.78 -6.01
N PHE A 309 6.89 17.62 -5.17
CA PHE A 309 6.35 17.19 -3.89
C PHE A 309 4.92 17.69 -3.65
N SER A 310 4.08 16.81 -3.14
CA SER A 310 2.80 17.16 -2.52
C SER A 310 2.40 16.06 -1.54
N CYS A 311 1.92 16.41 -0.36
CA CYS A 311 1.53 15.46 0.68
C CYS A 311 0.08 15.66 1.14
N SER A 312 -0.50 14.65 1.79
CA SER A 312 -1.83 14.73 2.38
C SER A 312 -1.84 15.66 3.60
N GLU A 313 -2.99 16.29 3.91
CA GLU A 313 -3.13 17.23 5.04
C GLU A 313 -2.74 16.65 6.41
N GLN A 314 -2.88 15.34 6.58
CA GLN A 314 -2.55 14.61 7.81
C GLN A 314 -1.05 14.36 7.99
N LYS A 315 -0.20 14.76 7.02
CA LYS A 315 1.24 14.55 7.08
C LYS A 315 1.97 15.82 7.50
N ASP A 316 3.17 15.63 8.02
CA ASP A 316 4.07 16.72 8.35
C ASP A 316 5.07 16.94 7.20
N PRO A 317 4.90 17.98 6.36
CA PRO A 317 5.78 18.21 5.23
C PRO A 317 7.21 18.54 5.66
N HIS A 318 7.41 19.15 6.83
CA HIS A 318 8.75 19.43 7.36
C HIS A 318 9.54 18.13 7.56
N LYS A 319 8.96 17.14 8.24
CA LYS A 319 9.60 15.83 8.47
C LYS A 319 9.88 15.06 7.18
N LEU A 320 9.03 15.25 6.15
CA LEU A 320 9.19 14.58 4.86
C LEU A 320 10.27 15.25 4.00
N LEU A 321 10.42 16.59 4.06
CA LEU A 321 11.34 17.35 3.23
C LEU A 321 12.73 17.53 3.85
N LYS A 322 12.82 17.67 5.17
CA LYS A 322 14.09 17.87 5.88
C LYS A 322 15.20 16.88 5.49
N PRO A 323 14.94 15.58 5.28
CA PRO A 323 15.97 14.63 4.86
C PRO A 323 16.59 14.91 3.48
N PHE A 324 16.01 15.80 2.67
CA PHE A 324 16.55 16.20 1.37
C PHE A 324 17.45 17.44 1.41
N GLU A 325 17.63 18.09 2.58
CA GLU A 325 18.56 19.21 2.74
C GLU A 325 19.98 18.78 2.37
N GLY A 326 20.65 19.59 1.57
CA GLY A 326 21.98 19.28 1.02
C GLY A 326 22.00 18.29 -0.15
N LEU A 327 20.87 17.65 -0.47
CA LEU A 327 20.72 16.78 -1.65
C LEU A 327 20.04 17.51 -2.82
N ILE A 328 19.16 18.44 -2.51
CA ILE A 328 18.27 19.12 -3.45
C ILE A 328 18.21 20.62 -3.09
N ASP A 329 18.36 21.48 -4.10
CA ASP A 329 18.27 22.94 -3.90
C ASP A 329 16.85 23.46 -4.18
N LYS A 330 16.14 22.84 -5.12
CA LYS A 330 14.84 23.29 -5.63
C LYS A 330 13.78 22.23 -5.43
N ILE A 331 12.65 22.66 -4.88
CA ILE A 331 11.47 21.81 -4.70
C ILE A 331 10.29 22.43 -5.46
N PHE A 332 9.70 21.66 -6.35
CA PHE A 332 8.48 22.00 -7.09
C PHE A 332 7.28 21.50 -6.28
N LEU A 333 6.49 22.43 -5.73
CA LEU A 333 5.32 22.10 -4.91
C LEU A 333 4.07 22.03 -5.78
N GLY A 334 3.44 20.87 -5.86
CA GLY A 334 2.17 20.65 -6.55
C GLY A 334 0.99 21.13 -5.71
N GLY A 335 0.23 22.10 -6.22
CA GLY A 335 -1.00 22.63 -5.62
C GLY A 335 -2.22 22.34 -6.48
N ASN A 336 -3.40 22.38 -5.88
CA ASN A 336 -4.72 22.25 -6.56
C ASN A 336 -4.85 21.01 -7.49
N ILE A 337 -4.09 19.96 -7.20
CA ILE A 337 -4.02 18.74 -8.03
C ILE A 337 -5.06 17.72 -7.60
N HIS A 338 -5.33 17.63 -6.29
CA HIS A 338 -6.29 16.70 -5.72
C HIS A 338 -6.76 17.19 -4.35
N ASP A 339 -8.05 17.05 -4.04
CA ASP A 339 -8.70 17.60 -2.81
C ASP A 339 -8.13 17.06 -1.49
N ARG A 340 -7.46 15.90 -1.51
CA ARG A 340 -6.83 15.31 -0.33
C ARG A 340 -5.38 15.74 -0.09
N LEU A 341 -4.85 16.59 -0.94
CA LEU A 341 -3.50 17.14 -0.77
C LEU A 341 -3.55 18.41 0.08
N MET A 342 -2.44 18.65 0.81
CA MET A 342 -2.30 19.82 1.64
C MET A 342 -2.21 21.08 0.76
N PRO A 343 -2.96 22.15 1.07
CA PRO A 343 -2.83 23.44 0.39
C PRO A 343 -1.40 23.97 0.42
N LEU A 344 -0.92 24.56 -0.68
CA LEU A 344 0.46 25.04 -0.83
C LEU A 344 0.90 25.98 0.28
N ASP A 345 0.04 26.93 0.68
CA ASP A 345 0.38 27.91 1.71
C ASP A 345 0.61 27.24 3.08
N LYS A 346 -0.12 26.16 3.38
CA LYS A 346 0.12 25.34 4.58
C LYS A 346 1.46 24.60 4.50
N VAL A 347 1.82 24.07 3.32
CA VAL A 347 3.13 23.40 3.12
C VAL A 347 4.25 24.41 3.36
N LEU A 348 4.19 25.59 2.70
CA LEU A 348 5.19 26.65 2.83
C LEU A 348 5.32 27.15 4.26
N LEU A 349 4.20 27.34 4.96
CA LEU A 349 4.22 27.77 6.37
C LEU A 349 4.94 26.76 7.27
N LYS A 350 4.64 25.46 7.08
CA LYS A 350 5.22 24.39 7.89
C LYS A 350 6.69 24.07 7.56
N THR A 351 7.21 24.60 6.47
CA THR A 351 8.58 24.33 5.99
C THR A 351 9.40 25.59 5.83
N SER A 352 8.95 26.71 6.45
CA SER A 352 9.56 28.03 6.32
C SER A 352 10.99 28.14 6.87
N ASP A 353 11.37 27.22 7.75
CA ASP A 353 12.72 27.11 8.34
C ASP A 353 13.67 26.21 7.52
N LEU A 354 13.16 25.51 6.51
CA LEU A 354 13.99 24.68 5.64
C LEU A 354 14.62 25.52 4.52
N ASN A 355 15.89 25.25 4.24
CA ASN A 355 16.66 26.00 3.26
C ASN A 355 16.47 25.45 1.84
N PHE A 356 15.25 25.60 1.28
CA PHE A 356 14.94 25.21 -0.10
C PHE A 356 14.42 26.39 -0.91
N ASN A 357 14.72 26.37 -2.22
CA ASN A 357 14.05 27.24 -3.17
C ASN A 357 12.73 26.55 -3.62
N PHE A 358 11.61 27.00 -3.07
CA PHE A 358 10.29 26.46 -3.41
C PHE A 358 9.72 27.13 -4.67
N ILE A 359 9.31 26.31 -5.64
CA ILE A 359 8.66 26.74 -6.88
C ILE A 359 7.23 26.19 -6.86
N LYS A 360 6.24 27.08 -6.90
CA LYS A 360 4.81 26.68 -6.94
C LYS A 360 4.45 26.19 -8.32
N MET A 361 3.67 25.11 -8.38
CA MET A 361 3.09 24.49 -9.58
C MET A 361 1.58 24.37 -9.37
N ASP A 362 0.78 25.01 -10.20
CA ASP A 362 -0.66 25.11 -10.00
C ASP A 362 -1.45 23.96 -10.66
N SER A 363 -0.77 23.12 -11.44
CA SER A 363 -1.41 22.01 -12.13
C SER A 363 -0.46 20.84 -12.38
N ILE A 364 -1.03 19.66 -12.58
CA ILE A 364 -0.31 18.46 -13.00
C ILE A 364 0.32 18.62 -14.39
N GLN A 365 -0.31 19.44 -15.26
CA GLN A 365 0.21 19.79 -16.59
C GLN A 365 1.53 20.55 -16.49
N GLU A 366 1.65 21.53 -15.60
CA GLU A 366 2.88 22.28 -15.39
C GLU A 366 4.01 21.37 -14.89
N ILE A 367 3.69 20.49 -13.95
CA ILE A 367 4.62 19.48 -13.44
C ILE A 367 5.11 18.59 -14.59
N TYR A 368 4.20 18.06 -15.39
CA TYR A 368 4.55 17.22 -16.54
C TYR A 368 5.43 17.96 -17.56
N ASN A 369 5.10 19.20 -17.88
CA ASN A 369 5.91 20.01 -18.79
C ASN A 369 7.32 20.22 -18.23
N SER A 370 7.44 20.48 -16.92
CA SER A 370 8.74 20.64 -16.25
C SER A 370 9.57 19.37 -16.25
N VAL A 371 8.91 18.22 -16.05
CA VAL A 371 9.54 16.90 -16.14
C VAL A 371 10.04 16.64 -17.57
N LYS A 372 9.24 16.98 -18.59
CA LYS A 372 9.52 16.71 -19.99
C LYS A 372 10.73 17.49 -20.55
N ILE A 373 10.98 18.70 -20.03
CA ILE A 373 12.13 19.53 -20.44
C ILE A 373 13.40 19.27 -19.63
N SER A 374 13.36 18.38 -18.64
CA SER A 374 14.53 18.04 -17.84
C SER A 374 15.63 17.36 -18.68
N LYS A 375 16.87 17.59 -18.28
CA LYS A 375 18.04 17.11 -19.03
C LYS A 375 18.29 15.60 -18.74
N PRO A 376 18.96 14.86 -19.66
CA PRO A 376 19.25 13.45 -19.45
C PRO A 376 20.09 13.09 -18.23
N ASN A 377 20.85 14.07 -17.69
CA ASN A 377 21.63 13.90 -16.45
C ASN A 377 20.83 14.25 -15.19
N GLU A 378 19.58 14.65 -15.29
CA GLU A 378 18.68 14.97 -14.20
C GLU A 378 17.72 13.82 -13.94
N ILE A 379 17.36 13.61 -12.67
CA ILE A 379 16.31 12.68 -12.23
C ILE A 379 15.19 13.50 -11.60
N ASN A 380 13.98 13.30 -12.08
CA ASN A 380 12.78 13.89 -11.52
C ASN A 380 12.19 12.93 -10.48
N LEU A 381 11.94 13.42 -9.29
CA LEU A 381 11.36 12.67 -8.18
C LEU A 381 9.92 13.14 -7.95
N ILE A 382 8.93 12.29 -8.19
CA ILE A 382 7.50 12.57 -7.92
C ILE A 382 7.14 11.83 -6.64
N ILE A 383 6.96 12.55 -5.50
CA ILE A 383 6.79 11.92 -4.18
C ILE A 383 5.85 12.67 -3.24
N GLY A 384 5.54 12.05 -2.10
CA GLY A 384 4.85 12.64 -0.95
C GLY A 384 3.44 12.12 -0.72
N SER A 385 2.79 11.55 -1.73
CA SER A 385 1.43 11.00 -1.59
C SER A 385 1.08 10.01 -2.68
N PHE A 386 0.23 9.03 -2.36
CA PHE A 386 -0.45 8.18 -3.36
C PHE A 386 -1.30 9.01 -4.32
N TYR A 387 -2.00 10.02 -3.81
CA TYR A 387 -2.85 10.88 -4.63
C TYR A 387 -2.04 11.66 -5.65
N PHE A 388 -0.91 12.23 -5.23
CA PHE A 388 -0.04 12.98 -6.13
C PHE A 388 0.59 12.09 -7.20
N SER A 389 1.16 10.95 -6.78
CA SER A 389 1.72 9.95 -7.70
C SER A 389 0.64 9.42 -8.66
N GLY A 390 -0.57 9.18 -8.16
CA GLY A 390 -1.71 8.71 -8.95
C GLY A 390 -2.14 9.71 -10.02
N GLU A 391 -2.29 10.99 -9.68
CA GLU A 391 -2.64 12.03 -10.66
C GLU A 391 -1.56 12.19 -11.74
N PHE A 392 -0.28 12.06 -11.36
CA PHE A 392 0.80 12.09 -12.36
C PHE A 392 0.75 10.86 -13.29
N PHE A 393 0.49 9.66 -12.77
CA PHE A 393 0.28 8.47 -13.61
C PHE A 393 -0.94 8.60 -14.53
N LYS A 394 -2.06 9.10 -14.03
CA LYS A 394 -3.26 9.36 -14.85
C LYS A 394 -2.93 10.30 -16.00
N PHE A 395 -2.16 11.34 -15.72
CA PHE A 395 -1.72 12.29 -16.72
C PHE A 395 -0.85 11.62 -17.80
N LEU A 396 0.14 10.80 -17.39
CA LEU A 396 0.98 10.04 -18.31
C LEU A 396 0.18 9.08 -19.20
N LEU A 397 -0.80 8.39 -18.63
CA LEU A 397 -1.66 7.49 -19.39
C LEU A 397 -2.53 8.25 -20.41
N ASN A 398 -3.12 9.36 -20.00
CA ASN A 398 -3.92 10.21 -20.89
C ASN A 398 -3.08 10.81 -22.03
N ASP A 399 -1.86 11.30 -21.76
CA ASP A 399 -0.94 11.82 -22.80
C ASP A 399 -0.60 10.76 -23.85
N LYS A 400 -0.57 9.48 -23.46
CA LYS A 400 -0.34 8.34 -24.36
C LYS A 400 -1.62 7.72 -24.93
N GLY A 401 -2.79 8.27 -24.63
CA GLY A 401 -4.08 7.72 -25.05
C GLY A 401 -4.37 6.31 -24.52
N LEU A 402 -3.82 5.96 -23.32
CA LEU A 402 -3.99 4.67 -22.69
C LEU A 402 -5.14 4.68 -21.68
N PRO A 403 -5.86 3.56 -21.49
CA PRO A 403 -6.88 3.43 -20.44
C PRO A 403 -6.33 3.66 -19.05
N LEU A 404 -7.13 4.20 -18.14
CA LEU A 404 -6.77 4.38 -16.72
C LEU A 404 -6.90 3.06 -15.96
N SER A 405 -5.89 2.19 -16.06
CA SER A 405 -5.82 0.90 -15.38
C SER A 405 -4.38 0.56 -14.98
N ILE A 406 -4.22 -0.28 -13.98
CA ILE A 406 -2.89 -0.77 -13.55
C ILE A 406 -2.19 -1.54 -14.69
N SER A 407 -2.92 -2.32 -15.47
CA SER A 407 -2.35 -3.02 -16.63
C SER A 407 -1.79 -2.07 -17.69
N SER A 408 -2.40 -0.88 -17.86
CA SER A 408 -1.90 0.17 -18.76
C SER A 408 -0.60 0.81 -18.26
N LEU A 409 -0.37 0.88 -16.95
CA LEU A 409 0.89 1.39 -16.40
C LEU A 409 2.09 0.56 -16.86
N ASN A 410 1.91 -0.75 -17.10
CA ASN A 410 2.98 -1.60 -17.63
C ASN A 410 3.50 -1.16 -19.00
N LYS A 411 2.71 -0.42 -19.76
CA LYS A 411 3.07 0.11 -21.09
C LYS A 411 3.86 1.43 -21.04
N LEU A 412 4.03 2.00 -19.86
CA LEU A 412 4.79 3.24 -19.65
C LEU A 412 6.32 3.00 -19.55
N TYR A 413 6.72 1.77 -19.20
CA TYR A 413 8.12 1.39 -18.95
C TYR A 413 8.85 0.94 -20.21
#